data_9cbb17cbe2d84de6a80c7324aa8554ce
#
_entry.id   9cbb17cbe2d84de6a80c7324aa8554ce
#
_cell.length_a   1.000
_cell.length_b   1.000
_cell.length_c   1.000
_cell.angle_alpha   90.00
_cell.angle_beta   90.00
_cell.angle_gamma   90.00
#
_symmetry.space_group_name_H-M   'P 1'
#
loop_
_entity.id
_entity.type
_entity.pdbx_description
1 polymer ?
#
loop_
_entity_poly.entity_id
_entity_poly.type
_entity_poly.pdbx_seq_one_letter_code
_entity_poly.pdbx_strand_id
1 'polypeptide(L)'
;MVYYRKDVLDAAGVQPPKTWEDYLEVASKIHGKDMNGDGEGDFGSCIFKKRNAQSYFAIQTFAAPIVQTQGTAQGFHFNNATMKPIVNNAGWKKAFELYKETGKYGPPEELNLDIGDTRALFKAGRCGLLVEWGDPGPLQLDDDATAIKGKLYAISALGSREVLNRATGELVPVNNVNAPHAIDGINYAPFAAFGGWAGAVNKGADQKTKDAAYAFLSYMNQSAQSSVDVTIGATGYNPYRLSQLSS
;
A
#
# COMPACT_ATOMS: atom_id res chain seq x y z
N MET A 1 3.29 0.77 -0.38
CA MET A 1 4.36 1.14 0.58
C MET A 1 3.82 1.02 1.99
N VAL A 2 4.70 0.89 2.98
CA VAL A 2 4.33 1.01 4.40
C VAL A 2 4.95 2.29 4.93
N TYR A 3 4.13 3.18 5.42
CA TYR A 3 4.55 4.40 6.09
C TYR A 3 4.56 4.21 7.59
N TYR A 4 5.47 4.90 8.27
CA TYR A 4 5.56 4.86 9.71
C TYR A 4 5.98 6.21 10.30
N ARG A 5 5.52 6.45 11.51
CA ARG A 5 5.91 7.58 12.36
C ARG A 5 7.22 7.23 13.06
N LYS A 6 8.32 7.79 12.57
CA LYS A 6 9.64 7.53 13.15
C LYS A 6 9.72 7.92 14.61
N ASP A 7 9.17 9.05 14.96
CA ASP A 7 9.12 9.53 16.34
C ASP A 7 8.37 8.58 17.29
N VAL A 8 7.27 7.99 16.82
CA VAL A 8 6.49 6.99 17.58
C VAL A 8 7.27 5.70 17.77
N LEU A 9 7.92 5.21 16.69
CA LEU A 9 8.73 3.99 16.77
C LEU A 9 9.95 4.17 17.68
N ASP A 10 10.65 5.32 17.57
CA ASP A 10 11.79 5.66 18.42
C ASP A 10 11.38 5.72 19.90
N ALA A 11 10.26 6.38 20.21
CA ALA A 11 9.73 6.47 21.57
C ALA A 11 9.31 5.11 22.15
N ALA A 12 8.88 4.18 21.27
CA ALA A 12 8.55 2.81 21.67
C ALA A 12 9.77 1.88 21.73
N GLY A 13 10.96 2.32 21.29
CA GLY A 13 12.17 1.51 21.23
C GLY A 13 12.08 0.36 20.21
N VAL A 14 11.32 0.53 19.13
CA VAL A 14 11.13 -0.50 18.10
C VAL A 14 11.72 -0.07 16.75
N GLN A 15 12.19 -1.05 15.99
CA GLN A 15 12.70 -0.83 14.63
C GLN A 15 11.57 -0.93 13.60
N PRO A 16 11.71 -0.28 12.44
CA PRO A 16 10.78 -0.46 11.33
C PRO A 16 10.62 -1.93 10.94
N PRO A 17 9.40 -2.40 10.66
CA PRO A 17 9.14 -3.81 10.36
C PRO A 17 9.77 -4.23 9.03
N LYS A 18 10.19 -5.49 8.92
CA LYS A 18 10.70 -6.10 7.68
C LYS A 18 9.71 -7.10 7.08
N THR A 19 8.85 -7.70 7.91
CA THR A 19 7.82 -8.66 7.50
C THR A 19 6.46 -8.25 8.04
N TRP A 20 5.41 -8.93 7.59
CA TRP A 20 4.05 -8.67 8.10
C TRP A 20 3.88 -9.09 9.55
N GLU A 21 4.60 -10.11 10.01
CA GLU A 21 4.66 -10.49 11.41
C GLU A 21 5.34 -9.41 12.26
N ASP A 22 6.47 -8.85 11.79
CA ASP A 22 7.12 -7.70 12.45
C ASP A 22 6.19 -6.48 12.48
N TYR A 23 5.40 -6.26 11.42
CA TYR A 23 4.39 -5.19 11.36
C TYR A 23 3.37 -5.32 12.49
N LEU A 24 2.83 -6.52 12.68
CA LEU A 24 1.87 -6.79 13.77
C LEU A 24 2.52 -6.58 15.14
N GLU A 25 3.76 -7.01 15.33
CA GLU A 25 4.50 -6.80 16.58
C GLU A 25 4.67 -5.30 16.88
N VAL A 26 5.13 -4.52 15.89
CA VAL A 26 5.28 -3.06 16.02
C VAL A 26 3.92 -2.41 16.30
N ALA A 27 2.89 -2.74 15.51
CA ALA A 27 1.54 -2.22 15.69
C ALA A 27 1.02 -2.46 17.11
N SER A 28 1.24 -3.67 17.66
CA SER A 28 0.81 -4.02 19.02
C SER A 28 1.49 -3.19 20.11
N LYS A 29 2.76 -2.85 19.92
CA LYS A 29 3.55 -2.07 20.90
C LYS A 29 3.20 -0.59 20.95
N ILE A 30 2.69 -0.06 19.85
CA ILE A 30 2.37 1.37 19.73
C ILE A 30 0.86 1.66 19.82
N HIS A 31 0.01 0.66 19.63
CA HIS A 31 -1.45 0.81 19.74
C HIS A 31 -1.89 1.25 21.13
N GLY A 32 -2.86 2.15 21.19
CA GLY A 32 -3.39 2.70 22.42
C GLY A 32 -2.53 3.79 23.08
N LYS A 33 -1.41 4.16 22.47
CA LYS A 33 -0.60 5.31 22.93
C LYS A 33 -1.13 6.59 22.28
N ASP A 34 -1.10 7.68 23.02
CA ASP A 34 -1.35 9.01 22.48
C ASP A 34 -0.17 9.44 21.60
N MET A 35 -0.38 9.49 20.28
CA MET A 35 0.67 9.79 19.30
C MET A 35 0.59 11.21 18.74
N ASN A 36 -0.52 11.91 18.99
CA ASN A 36 -0.76 13.26 18.51
C ASN A 36 -0.87 14.30 19.63
N GLY A 37 -0.93 13.86 20.90
CA GLY A 37 -0.95 14.73 22.09
C GLY A 37 -2.35 15.24 22.48
N ASP A 38 -3.41 14.56 22.03
CA ASP A 38 -4.79 14.94 22.35
C ASP A 38 -5.32 14.29 23.65
N GLY A 39 -4.55 13.40 24.27
CA GLY A 39 -4.89 12.68 25.48
C GLY A 39 -5.67 11.38 25.25
N GLU A 40 -5.95 11.02 24.02
CA GLU A 40 -6.62 9.77 23.64
C GLU A 40 -5.64 8.73 23.11
N GLY A 41 -6.01 7.46 23.18
CA GLY A 41 -5.21 6.39 22.61
C GLY A 41 -5.42 6.26 21.10
N ASP A 42 -4.31 6.17 20.35
CA ASP A 42 -4.28 6.11 18.90
C ASP A 42 -4.02 4.68 18.36
N PHE A 43 -4.07 4.53 17.05
CA PHE A 43 -4.05 3.24 16.37
C PHE A 43 -2.64 2.83 15.93
N GLY A 44 -2.25 1.61 16.25
CA GLY A 44 -0.96 1.06 15.81
C GLY A 44 -0.90 0.86 14.30
N SER A 45 -2.04 0.56 13.65
CA SER A 45 -2.15 0.25 12.23
C SER A 45 -3.38 0.93 11.64
N CYS A 46 -3.23 1.53 10.45
CA CYS A 46 -4.36 2.00 9.65
C CYS A 46 -4.27 1.44 8.24
N ILE A 47 -5.26 0.62 7.87
CA ILE A 47 -5.36 0.00 6.55
C ILE A 47 -6.79 0.19 6.04
N PHE A 48 -6.94 0.62 4.79
CA PHE A 48 -8.24 0.75 4.16
C PHE A 48 -8.85 -0.63 3.88
N LYS A 49 -9.94 -0.96 4.59
CA LYS A 49 -10.60 -2.29 4.54
C LYS A 49 -12.03 -2.26 4.04
N LYS A 50 -12.52 -1.10 3.59
CA LYS A 50 -13.88 -0.93 3.12
C LYS A 50 -14.21 -1.87 1.96
N ARG A 51 -15.29 -2.63 2.11
CA ARG A 51 -15.78 -3.54 1.07
C ARG A 51 -16.18 -2.76 -0.19
N ASN A 52 -15.87 -3.34 -1.36
CA ASN A 52 -16.14 -2.75 -2.69
C ASN A 52 -15.44 -1.41 -2.96
N ALA A 53 -14.45 -1.07 -2.15
CA ALA A 53 -13.53 0.04 -2.41
C ALA A 53 -12.16 -0.52 -2.86
N GLN A 54 -11.08 -0.10 -2.24
CA GLN A 54 -9.72 -0.43 -2.68
C GLN A 54 -9.01 -1.49 -1.80
N SER A 55 -9.72 -2.08 -0.83
CA SER A 55 -9.17 -3.06 0.12
C SER A 55 -8.49 -4.29 -0.53
N TYR A 56 -8.91 -4.65 -1.75
CA TYR A 56 -8.30 -5.74 -2.50
C TYR A 56 -6.83 -5.48 -2.87
N PHE A 57 -6.39 -4.25 -2.98
CA PHE A 57 -4.98 -3.93 -3.17
C PHE A 57 -4.16 -4.21 -1.92
N ALA A 58 -4.71 -3.88 -0.74
CA ALA A 58 -4.02 -4.13 0.51
C ALA A 58 -3.78 -5.64 0.70
N ILE A 59 -4.80 -6.49 0.57
CA ILE A 59 -4.65 -7.94 0.76
C ILE A 59 -3.64 -8.57 -0.21
N GLN A 60 -3.57 -8.07 -1.45
CA GLN A 60 -2.59 -8.55 -2.42
C GLN A 60 -1.16 -8.22 -2.00
N THR A 61 -0.94 -7.11 -1.32
CA THR A 61 0.36 -6.73 -0.77
C THR A 61 0.82 -7.69 0.34
N PHE A 62 -0.11 -8.22 1.13
CA PHE A 62 0.17 -9.28 2.11
C PHE A 62 0.50 -10.61 1.44
N ALA A 63 -0.24 -10.96 0.39
CA ALA A 63 -0.07 -12.24 -0.29
C ALA A 63 1.22 -12.34 -1.13
N ALA A 64 1.62 -11.24 -1.77
CA ALA A 64 2.72 -11.26 -2.72
C ALA A 64 4.02 -11.88 -2.18
N PRO A 65 4.56 -11.47 -1.01
CA PRO A 65 5.81 -12.04 -0.50
C PRO A 65 5.69 -13.51 -0.06
N ILE A 66 4.47 -14.02 0.12
CA ILE A 66 4.24 -15.41 0.50
C ILE A 66 4.09 -16.30 -0.74
N VAL A 67 3.42 -15.82 -1.80
CA VAL A 67 3.04 -16.66 -2.95
C VAL A 67 3.89 -16.43 -4.20
N GLN A 68 4.64 -15.33 -4.30
CA GLN A 68 5.55 -15.03 -5.41
C GLN A 68 7.01 -15.12 -4.96
N THR A 69 7.74 -16.09 -5.48
CA THR A 69 9.13 -16.36 -5.07
C THR A 69 10.13 -16.35 -6.21
N GLN A 70 9.67 -16.45 -7.47
CA GLN A 70 10.48 -16.58 -8.67
C GLN A 70 10.02 -15.62 -9.79
N GLY A 71 9.49 -14.47 -9.39
CA GLY A 71 9.00 -13.45 -10.31
C GLY A 71 7.58 -13.71 -10.83
N THR A 72 7.17 -12.90 -11.78
CA THR A 72 5.79 -12.84 -12.29
C THR A 72 5.38 -14.03 -13.16
N ALA A 73 6.34 -14.75 -13.69
CA ALA A 73 6.09 -15.94 -14.54
C ALA A 73 5.35 -17.07 -13.80
N GLN A 74 5.40 -17.07 -12.48
CA GLN A 74 4.68 -18.07 -11.67
C GLN A 74 3.16 -17.89 -11.64
N GLY A 75 2.63 -16.74 -12.07
CA GLY A 75 1.24 -16.35 -11.86
C GLY A 75 0.99 -15.95 -10.40
N PHE A 76 -0.02 -15.10 -10.18
CA PHE A 76 -0.39 -14.61 -8.85
C PHE A 76 -1.79 -15.07 -8.45
N HIS A 77 -2.79 -14.75 -9.27
CA HIS A 77 -4.18 -15.18 -9.08
C HIS A 77 -4.54 -16.42 -9.90
N PHE A 78 -3.88 -16.56 -11.05
CA PHE A 78 -4.13 -17.64 -12.02
C PHE A 78 -2.81 -18.31 -12.41
N ASN A 79 -2.90 -19.59 -12.72
CA ASN A 79 -1.83 -20.30 -13.40
C ASN A 79 -1.74 -19.78 -14.84
N ASN A 80 -0.59 -19.27 -15.25
CA ASN A 80 -0.41 -18.58 -16.53
C ASN A 80 -0.62 -19.50 -17.76
N ALA A 81 -0.40 -20.81 -17.62
CA ALA A 81 -0.58 -21.76 -18.72
C ALA A 81 -2.02 -22.27 -18.85
N THR A 82 -2.74 -22.43 -17.74
CA THR A 82 -4.06 -23.07 -17.72
C THR A 82 -5.20 -22.10 -17.41
N MET A 83 -4.88 -20.89 -16.98
CA MET A 83 -5.82 -19.87 -16.49
C MET A 83 -6.72 -20.35 -15.34
N LYS A 84 -6.35 -21.42 -14.65
CA LYS A 84 -7.04 -21.88 -13.45
C LYS A 84 -6.69 -20.98 -12.27
N PRO A 85 -7.67 -20.60 -11.42
CA PRO A 85 -7.40 -19.85 -10.18
C PRO A 85 -6.45 -20.63 -9.26
N ILE A 86 -5.51 -19.92 -8.64
CA ILE A 86 -4.52 -20.47 -7.70
C ILE A 86 -4.54 -19.76 -6.35
N VAL A 87 -5.65 -19.12 -6.00
CA VAL A 87 -5.80 -18.35 -4.75
C VAL A 87 -6.24 -19.20 -3.56
N ASN A 88 -6.70 -20.42 -3.78
CA ASN A 88 -7.09 -21.32 -2.70
C ASN A 88 -5.89 -22.18 -2.26
N ASN A 89 -5.03 -21.62 -1.42
CA ASN A 89 -3.82 -22.29 -0.91
C ASN A 89 -3.41 -21.73 0.46
N ALA A 90 -2.43 -22.37 1.11
CA ALA A 90 -1.94 -21.96 2.42
C ALA A 90 -1.33 -20.55 2.44
N GLY A 91 -0.70 -20.11 1.35
CA GLY A 91 -0.11 -18.77 1.25
C GLY A 91 -1.15 -17.65 1.28
N TRP A 92 -2.22 -17.78 0.50
CA TRP A 92 -3.33 -16.84 0.53
C TRP A 92 -4.08 -16.88 1.86
N LYS A 93 -4.28 -18.07 2.44
CA LYS A 93 -4.88 -18.21 3.77
C LYS A 93 -4.07 -17.43 4.81
N LYS A 94 -2.76 -17.62 4.86
CA LYS A 94 -1.88 -16.88 5.77
C LYS A 94 -1.96 -15.36 5.54
N ALA A 95 -1.99 -14.92 4.29
CA ALA A 95 -2.13 -13.49 3.97
C ALA A 95 -3.43 -12.90 4.53
N PHE A 96 -4.56 -13.61 4.39
CA PHE A 96 -5.84 -13.20 4.97
C PHE A 96 -5.81 -13.18 6.50
N GLU A 97 -5.16 -14.15 7.13
CA GLU A 97 -5.02 -14.22 8.60
C GLU A 97 -4.21 -13.01 9.10
N LEU A 98 -3.05 -12.71 8.49
CA LEU A 98 -2.26 -11.53 8.82
C LEU A 98 -3.05 -10.22 8.61
N TYR A 99 -3.74 -10.10 7.48
CA TYR A 99 -4.57 -8.94 7.17
C TYR A 99 -5.71 -8.74 8.17
N LYS A 100 -6.38 -9.83 8.56
CA LYS A 100 -7.41 -9.81 9.61
C LYS A 100 -6.82 -9.38 10.96
N GLU A 101 -5.64 -9.89 11.30
CA GLU A 101 -4.99 -9.64 12.59
C GLU A 101 -4.64 -8.16 12.77
N THR A 102 -4.31 -7.43 11.70
CA THR A 102 -4.04 -5.98 11.79
C THR A 102 -5.22 -5.19 12.32
N GLY A 103 -6.46 -5.68 12.15
CA GLY A 103 -7.67 -5.04 12.66
C GLY A 103 -7.73 -4.93 14.19
N LYS A 104 -6.94 -5.73 14.92
CA LYS A 104 -6.83 -5.59 16.38
C LYS A 104 -6.15 -4.30 16.82
N TYR A 105 -5.39 -3.69 15.94
CA TYR A 105 -4.59 -2.50 16.19
C TYR A 105 -5.04 -1.31 15.35
N GLY A 106 -6.14 -1.47 14.61
CA GLY A 106 -6.77 -0.45 13.78
C GLY A 106 -7.92 0.27 14.47
N PRO A 107 -8.51 1.27 13.80
CA PRO A 107 -9.74 1.90 14.23
C PRO A 107 -10.90 0.87 14.34
N PRO A 108 -11.82 1.01 15.30
CA PRO A 108 -12.95 0.08 15.44
C PRO A 108 -13.80 -0.05 14.17
N GLU A 109 -13.93 1.04 13.40
CA GLU A 109 -14.67 1.13 12.14
C GLU A 109 -13.84 0.82 10.88
N GLU A 110 -12.64 0.26 10.99
CA GLU A 110 -11.68 0.07 9.88
C GLU A 110 -12.29 -0.65 8.66
N LEU A 111 -13.28 -1.53 8.87
CA LEU A 111 -14.01 -2.20 7.79
C LEU A 111 -14.90 -1.27 6.95
N ASN A 112 -15.13 -0.04 7.41
CA ASN A 112 -15.89 0.98 6.72
C ASN A 112 -15.00 2.08 6.12
N LEU A 113 -13.70 2.09 6.45
CA LEU A 113 -12.77 3.11 6.01
C LEU A 113 -12.19 2.78 4.63
N ASP A 114 -12.23 3.75 3.73
CA ASP A 114 -11.49 3.71 2.48
C ASP A 114 -10.15 4.47 2.60
N ILE A 115 -9.47 4.64 1.47
CA ILE A 115 -8.14 5.22 1.44
C ILE A 115 -8.11 6.70 1.90
N GLY A 116 -9.16 7.46 1.60
CA GLY A 116 -9.29 8.86 2.04
C GLY A 116 -9.39 8.97 3.55
N ASP A 117 -10.17 8.06 4.16
CA ASP A 117 -10.39 8.03 5.60
C ASP A 117 -9.10 7.66 6.35
N THR A 118 -8.37 6.65 5.89
CA THR A 118 -7.10 6.23 6.53
C THR A 118 -6.00 7.29 6.36
N ARG A 119 -5.97 8.02 5.25
CA ARG A 119 -5.12 9.19 5.05
C ARG A 119 -5.41 10.30 6.06
N ALA A 120 -6.70 10.62 6.24
CA ALA A 120 -7.11 11.65 7.19
C ALA A 120 -6.68 11.31 8.62
N LEU A 121 -6.90 10.06 9.06
CA LEU A 121 -6.44 9.58 10.36
C LEU A 121 -4.92 9.67 10.51
N PHE A 122 -4.17 9.25 9.49
CA PHE A 122 -2.72 9.29 9.52
C PHE A 122 -2.19 10.74 9.54
N LYS A 123 -2.77 11.63 8.72
CA LYS A 123 -2.44 13.06 8.69
C LYS A 123 -2.73 13.75 10.02
N ALA A 124 -3.79 13.34 10.71
CA ALA A 124 -4.12 13.81 12.06
C ALA A 124 -3.19 13.23 13.17
N GLY A 125 -2.23 12.36 12.80
CA GLY A 125 -1.30 11.75 13.75
C GLY A 125 -1.86 10.56 14.53
N ARG A 126 -3.05 10.06 14.16
CA ARG A 126 -3.77 9.01 14.87
C ARG A 126 -3.35 7.57 14.47
N CYS A 127 -2.38 7.43 13.59
CA CYS A 127 -1.87 6.12 13.15
C CYS A 127 -0.34 6.09 13.25
N GLY A 128 0.20 5.03 13.83
CA GLY A 128 1.66 4.82 13.86
C GLY A 128 2.19 4.20 12.57
N LEU A 129 1.43 3.27 11.97
CA LEU A 129 1.72 2.62 10.71
C LEU A 129 0.55 2.79 9.73
N LEU A 130 0.87 2.98 8.42
CA LEU A 130 -0.11 3.09 7.34
C LEU A 130 0.35 2.28 6.13
N VAL A 131 -0.56 1.54 5.52
CA VAL A 131 -0.32 0.87 4.22
C VAL A 131 -1.00 1.68 3.13
N GLU A 132 -0.22 2.22 2.19
CA GLU A 132 -0.74 3.13 1.17
C GLU A 132 0.17 3.20 -0.07
N TRP A 133 -0.27 3.92 -1.11
CA TRP A 133 0.54 4.28 -2.29
C TRP A 133 1.57 5.35 -1.97
N GLY A 134 1.95 6.17 -2.95
CA GLY A 134 2.96 7.23 -2.80
C GLY A 134 2.44 8.53 -2.16
N ASP A 135 1.13 8.73 -2.14
CA ASP A 135 0.50 10.01 -1.81
C ASP A 135 0.79 10.56 -0.39
N PRO A 136 0.94 9.75 0.67
CA PRO A 136 1.29 10.28 1.99
C PRO A 136 2.61 11.06 2.05
N GLY A 137 3.55 10.74 1.15
CA GLY A 137 4.80 11.48 1.04
C GLY A 137 4.61 12.98 0.83
N PRO A 138 3.97 13.41 -0.28
CA PRO A 138 3.61 14.81 -0.51
C PRO A 138 2.63 15.38 0.52
N LEU A 139 1.63 14.62 0.96
CA LEU A 139 0.61 15.11 1.89
C LEU A 139 1.16 15.57 3.25
N GLN A 140 2.32 15.08 3.68
CA GLN A 140 2.97 15.60 4.89
C GLN A 140 3.39 17.08 4.77
N LEU A 141 3.44 17.63 3.56
CA LEU A 141 3.82 19.02 3.30
C LEU A 141 2.63 19.98 3.42
N ASP A 142 1.40 19.47 3.51
CA ASP A 142 0.22 20.28 3.70
C ASP A 142 0.31 21.05 5.03
N ASP A 143 -0.23 22.27 5.09
CA ASP A 143 -0.13 23.13 6.26
C ASP A 143 -0.82 22.56 7.50
N ASP A 144 -1.87 21.75 7.29
CA ASP A 144 -2.63 21.08 8.36
C ASP A 144 -2.06 19.70 8.76
N ALA A 145 -0.99 19.23 8.10
CA ALA A 145 -0.31 17.97 8.42
C ALA A 145 0.70 18.08 9.58
N THR A 146 0.48 18.97 10.53
CA THR A 146 1.44 19.31 11.59
C THR A 146 1.86 18.12 12.46
N ALA A 147 0.97 17.15 12.65
CA ALA A 147 1.24 15.96 13.46
C ALA A 147 2.30 15.04 12.84
N ILE A 148 2.42 15.00 11.51
CA ILE A 148 3.29 14.06 10.77
C ILE A 148 4.45 14.73 10.03
N LYS A 149 4.44 16.05 9.88
CA LYS A 149 5.45 16.80 9.11
C LYS A 149 6.86 16.56 9.66
N GLY A 150 7.74 16.06 8.78
CA GLY A 150 9.13 15.72 9.14
C GLY A 150 9.31 14.44 9.98
N LYS A 151 8.21 13.73 10.30
CA LYS A 151 8.22 12.52 11.12
C LYS A 151 7.85 11.26 10.30
N LEU A 152 7.47 11.44 9.04
CA LEU A 152 7.04 10.40 8.14
C LEU A 152 8.23 9.74 7.44
N TYR A 153 8.30 8.41 7.53
CA TYR A 153 9.23 7.57 6.80
C TYR A 153 8.50 6.45 6.08
N ALA A 154 9.13 5.84 5.09
CA ALA A 154 8.52 4.78 4.29
C ALA A 154 9.43 3.57 4.13
N ILE A 155 8.79 2.40 4.02
CA ILE A 155 9.40 1.13 3.63
C ILE A 155 8.76 0.72 2.31
N SER A 156 9.55 0.31 1.33
CA SER A 156 9.06 -0.02 -0.02
C SER A 156 8.11 -1.22 -0.03
N ALA A 157 8.44 -2.27 0.72
CA ALA A 157 7.62 -3.47 0.85
C ALA A 157 7.98 -4.22 2.13
N LEU A 158 7.02 -4.95 2.68
CA LEU A 158 7.27 -5.96 3.70
C LEU A 158 7.39 -7.33 3.05
N GLY A 159 8.26 -8.17 3.61
CA GLY A 159 8.52 -9.50 3.12
C GLY A 159 7.85 -10.60 3.95
N SER A 160 8.25 -11.85 3.68
CA SER A 160 7.87 -13.02 4.45
C SER A 160 9.07 -13.93 4.67
N ARG A 161 9.12 -14.56 5.86
CA ARG A 161 10.12 -15.61 6.19
C ARG A 161 9.66 -17.01 5.80
N GLU A 162 8.40 -17.15 5.37
CA GLU A 162 7.83 -18.38 4.86
C GLU A 162 7.20 -18.13 3.49
N VAL A 163 7.30 -19.09 2.60
CA VAL A 163 6.75 -19.00 1.25
C VAL A 163 5.97 -20.25 0.89
N LEU A 164 5.04 -20.10 -0.04
CA LEU A 164 4.25 -21.22 -0.56
C LEU A 164 5.11 -22.13 -1.45
N ASN A 165 5.25 -23.38 -1.04
CA ASN A 165 5.71 -24.45 -1.94
C ASN A 165 4.53 -24.86 -2.84
N ARG A 166 4.60 -24.48 -4.09
CA ARG A 166 3.50 -24.71 -5.05
C ARG A 166 3.32 -26.18 -5.43
N ALA A 167 4.34 -27.03 -5.21
CA ALA A 167 4.25 -28.46 -5.49
C ALA A 167 3.50 -29.22 -4.36
N THR A 168 3.73 -28.85 -3.11
CA THR A 168 3.09 -29.49 -1.95
C THR A 168 1.85 -28.74 -1.46
N GLY A 169 1.72 -27.45 -1.78
CA GLY A 169 0.68 -26.57 -1.26
C GLY A 169 0.93 -26.05 0.16
N GLU A 170 2.07 -26.37 0.76
CA GLU A 170 2.44 -26.03 2.14
C GLU A 170 3.27 -24.76 2.21
N LEU A 171 3.28 -24.10 3.38
CA LEU A 171 4.24 -23.05 3.71
C LEU A 171 5.54 -23.67 4.18
N VAL A 172 6.64 -23.15 3.66
CA VAL A 172 8.00 -23.60 4.00
C VAL A 172 8.89 -22.38 4.30
N PRO A 173 9.90 -22.53 5.16
CA PRO A 173 10.86 -21.45 5.41
C PRO A 173 11.56 -21.03 4.13
N VAL A 174 11.84 -19.73 4.02
CA VAL A 174 12.59 -19.14 2.90
C VAL A 174 14.02 -19.70 2.87
N ASN A 175 14.48 -20.08 1.69
CA ASN A 175 15.86 -20.44 1.40
C ASN A 175 16.23 -20.06 -0.05
N ASN A 176 17.51 -20.19 -0.40
CA ASN A 176 18.02 -19.77 -1.71
C ASN A 176 17.49 -20.61 -2.89
N VAL A 177 16.85 -21.76 -2.65
CA VAL A 177 16.25 -22.60 -3.69
C VAL A 177 14.81 -22.20 -3.98
N ASN A 178 14.01 -22.02 -2.93
CA ASN A 178 12.59 -21.72 -3.07
C ASN A 178 12.30 -20.22 -3.28
N ALA A 179 13.21 -19.34 -2.85
CA ALA A 179 13.13 -17.89 -3.04
C ALA A 179 14.52 -17.32 -3.38
N PRO A 180 14.99 -17.48 -4.62
CA PRO A 180 16.37 -17.14 -5.02
C PRO A 180 16.69 -15.65 -4.96
N HIS A 181 15.70 -14.79 -4.84
CA HIS A 181 15.86 -13.33 -4.69
C HIS A 181 15.63 -12.85 -3.25
N ALA A 182 15.52 -13.76 -2.29
CA ALA A 182 15.37 -13.41 -0.88
C ALA A 182 16.63 -12.68 -0.36
N ILE A 183 16.42 -11.72 0.52
CA ILE A 183 17.48 -10.96 1.18
C ILE A 183 17.41 -11.28 2.68
N ASP A 184 18.51 -11.73 3.26
CA ASP A 184 18.58 -12.06 4.69
C ASP A 184 17.50 -13.04 5.17
N GLY A 185 17.15 -14.03 4.34
CA GLY A 185 16.11 -15.01 4.66
C GLY A 185 14.68 -14.47 4.58
N ILE A 186 14.48 -13.33 3.94
CA ILE A 186 13.17 -12.70 3.73
C ILE A 186 12.89 -12.59 2.24
N ASN A 187 11.77 -13.12 1.79
CA ASN A 187 11.30 -12.95 0.43
C ASN A 187 10.53 -11.64 0.31
N TYR A 188 11.08 -10.70 -0.45
CA TYR A 188 10.45 -9.43 -0.77
C TYR A 188 9.87 -9.49 -2.18
N ALA A 189 8.56 -9.60 -2.29
CA ALA A 189 7.85 -9.55 -3.56
C ALA A 189 6.81 -8.43 -3.50
N PRO A 190 7.15 -7.21 -3.92
CA PRO A 190 6.22 -6.10 -3.88
C PRO A 190 5.09 -6.34 -4.89
N PHE A 191 3.86 -6.09 -4.49
CA PHE A 191 2.73 -6.04 -5.39
C PHE A 191 2.60 -4.63 -5.95
N ALA A 192 3.00 -4.44 -7.20
CA ALA A 192 2.81 -3.20 -7.94
C ALA A 192 1.33 -3.09 -8.34
N ALA A 193 0.53 -2.60 -7.41
CA ALA A 193 -0.90 -2.42 -7.62
C ALA A 193 -1.15 -1.21 -8.49
N PHE A 194 -2.04 -1.36 -9.46
CA PHE A 194 -2.59 -0.30 -10.27
C PHE A 194 -1.63 0.26 -11.34
N GLY A 195 -2.12 0.37 -12.57
CA GLY A 195 -1.33 0.83 -13.73
C GLY A 195 -1.55 2.30 -14.10
N GLY A 196 -2.18 3.09 -13.25
CA GLY A 196 -2.52 4.49 -13.51
C GLY A 196 -3.99 4.68 -13.91
N TRP A 197 -4.33 5.91 -14.23
CA TRP A 197 -5.66 6.31 -14.68
C TRP A 197 -5.67 6.58 -16.18
N ALA A 198 -6.77 6.30 -16.84
CA ALA A 198 -6.99 6.63 -18.23
C ALA A 198 -8.33 7.35 -18.40
N GLY A 199 -8.33 8.42 -19.16
CA GLY A 199 -9.54 9.08 -19.60
C GLY A 199 -10.03 8.47 -20.92
N ALA A 200 -11.35 8.33 -21.08
CA ALA A 200 -11.97 7.87 -22.31
C ALA A 200 -13.15 8.75 -22.70
N VAL A 201 -13.31 8.95 -24.01
CA VAL A 201 -14.46 9.68 -24.56
C VAL A 201 -15.57 8.69 -24.90
N ASN A 202 -16.76 8.88 -24.32
CA ASN A 202 -17.89 7.99 -24.56
C ASN A 202 -18.35 8.07 -26.03
N LYS A 203 -18.36 6.93 -26.72
CA LYS A 203 -18.82 6.81 -28.11
C LYS A 203 -20.27 7.29 -28.29
N GLY A 204 -21.13 7.11 -27.30
CA GLY A 204 -22.54 7.49 -27.34
C GLY A 204 -22.82 8.97 -27.08
N ALA A 205 -21.86 9.79 -26.70
CA ALA A 205 -22.03 11.22 -26.50
C ALA A 205 -22.24 11.94 -27.84
N ASP A 206 -22.87 13.11 -27.80
CA ASP A 206 -22.94 14.00 -28.96
C ASP A 206 -21.57 14.56 -29.35
N GLN A 207 -21.42 15.08 -30.55
CA GLN A 207 -20.12 15.51 -31.08
C GLN A 207 -19.52 16.66 -30.25
N LYS A 208 -20.31 17.63 -29.82
CA LYS A 208 -19.84 18.76 -29.00
C LYS A 208 -19.26 18.30 -27.67
N THR A 209 -19.93 17.35 -27.02
CA THR A 209 -19.44 16.71 -25.78
C THR A 209 -18.15 15.92 -26.01
N LYS A 210 -18.05 15.20 -27.13
CA LYS A 210 -16.81 14.49 -27.50
C LYS A 210 -15.64 15.44 -27.70
N ASP A 211 -15.86 16.53 -28.45
CA ASP A 211 -14.82 17.53 -28.72
C ASP A 211 -14.34 18.21 -27.42
N ALA A 212 -15.29 18.57 -26.56
CA ALA A 212 -14.96 19.15 -25.24
C ALA A 212 -14.19 18.17 -24.33
N ALA A 213 -14.63 16.92 -24.26
CA ALA A 213 -13.95 15.89 -23.47
C ALA A 213 -12.53 15.61 -24.00
N TYR A 214 -12.37 15.54 -25.32
CA TYR A 214 -11.05 15.35 -25.92
C TYR A 214 -10.12 16.55 -25.67
N ALA A 215 -10.64 17.76 -25.81
CA ALA A 215 -9.88 18.98 -25.53
C ALA A 215 -9.43 19.05 -24.06
N PHE A 216 -10.33 18.71 -23.12
CA PHE A 216 -10.01 18.65 -21.69
C PHE A 216 -8.91 17.62 -21.37
N LEU A 217 -9.08 16.37 -21.84
CA LEU A 217 -8.10 15.31 -21.62
C LEU A 217 -6.75 15.67 -22.27
N SER A 218 -6.77 16.29 -23.45
CA SER A 218 -5.55 16.75 -24.14
C SER A 218 -4.86 17.85 -23.36
N TYR A 219 -5.61 18.82 -22.80
CA TYR A 219 -5.06 19.89 -21.96
C TYR A 219 -4.39 19.33 -20.70
N MET A 220 -5.09 18.46 -19.96
CA MET A 220 -4.57 17.83 -18.75
C MET A 220 -3.27 17.04 -19.00
N ASN A 221 -3.12 16.50 -20.22
CA ASN A 221 -1.93 15.74 -20.60
C ASN A 221 -0.84 16.57 -21.29
N GLN A 222 -0.97 17.90 -21.39
CA GLN A 222 0.13 18.73 -21.86
C GLN A 222 1.29 18.72 -20.88
N SER A 223 2.52 18.77 -21.38
CA SER A 223 3.72 18.69 -20.55
C SER A 223 3.76 19.78 -19.48
N ALA A 224 3.42 21.01 -19.83
CA ALA A 224 3.38 22.14 -18.90
C ALA A 224 2.35 21.94 -17.79
N GLN A 225 1.10 21.59 -18.16
CA GLN A 225 0.02 21.39 -17.18
C GLN A 225 0.32 20.20 -16.27
N SER A 226 0.71 19.05 -16.84
CA SER A 226 1.00 17.87 -16.06
C SER A 226 2.20 18.03 -15.12
N SER A 227 3.15 18.89 -15.44
CA SER A 227 4.28 19.21 -14.56
C SER A 227 3.82 20.01 -13.32
N VAL A 228 2.81 20.86 -13.48
CA VAL A 228 2.17 21.54 -12.34
C VAL A 228 1.37 20.53 -11.51
N ASP A 229 0.54 19.70 -12.15
CA ASP A 229 -0.37 18.76 -11.47
C ASP A 229 0.39 17.78 -10.56
N VAL A 230 1.54 17.27 -10.97
CA VAL A 230 2.33 16.32 -10.15
C VAL A 230 3.03 16.99 -8.96
N THR A 231 3.11 18.32 -8.91
CA THR A 231 3.65 19.03 -7.73
C THR A 231 2.61 19.33 -6.67
N ILE A 232 1.33 19.13 -6.98
CA ILE A 232 0.22 19.36 -6.05
C ILE A 232 -0.12 18.03 -5.36
N GLY A 233 0.32 17.86 -4.11
CA GLY A 233 0.16 16.61 -3.36
C GLY A 233 -1.28 16.09 -3.29
N ALA A 234 -2.25 16.98 -3.15
CA ALA A 234 -3.68 16.62 -3.07
C ALA A 234 -4.26 16.03 -4.36
N THR A 235 -3.61 16.19 -5.52
CA THR A 235 -4.11 15.63 -6.79
C THR A 235 -3.97 14.11 -6.86
N GLY A 236 -3.05 13.53 -6.13
CA GLY A 236 -2.70 12.11 -6.20
C GLY A 236 -2.03 11.70 -7.52
N TYR A 237 -1.59 12.65 -8.35
CA TYR A 237 -0.84 12.37 -9.57
C TYR A 237 0.63 12.09 -9.27
N ASN A 238 1.07 10.88 -9.59
CA ASN A 238 2.50 10.54 -9.56
C ASN A 238 3.20 11.04 -10.83
N PRO A 239 4.51 11.37 -10.77
CA PRO A 239 5.30 11.65 -11.96
C PRO A 239 5.23 10.51 -12.97
N TYR A 240 4.89 10.80 -14.22
CA TYR A 240 4.72 9.81 -15.29
C TYR A 240 5.47 10.18 -16.57
N ARG A 241 6.20 11.29 -16.57
CA ARG A 241 7.09 11.74 -17.65
C ARG A 241 8.52 11.76 -17.19
N LEU A 242 9.46 11.42 -18.07
CA LEU A 242 10.89 11.50 -17.77
C LEU A 242 11.32 12.89 -17.33
N SER A 243 10.76 13.94 -17.96
CA SER A 243 11.03 15.35 -17.60
C SER A 243 10.54 15.74 -16.18
N GLN A 244 9.72 14.92 -15.53
CA GLN A 244 9.25 15.12 -14.15
C GLN A 244 10.10 14.36 -13.14
N LEU A 245 11.01 13.50 -13.60
CA LEU A 245 11.90 12.69 -12.77
C LEU A 245 13.36 13.19 -12.81
N SER A 246 13.68 14.10 -13.73
CA SER A 246 14.98 14.76 -13.82
C SER A 246 14.90 16.10 -13.09
N SER A 247 15.64 16.23 -12.00
CA SER A 247 15.94 17.50 -11.35
C SER A 247 17.09 18.18 -12.05
#